data_a5f3100bdd35b1db0c8c0a3f42ce2613
#
_entry.id   a5f3100bdd35b1db0c8c0a3f42ce2613
#
_cell.length_a   1.000
_cell.length_b   1.000
_cell.length_c   1.000
_cell.angle_alpha   90.00
_cell.angle_beta   90.00
_cell.angle_gamma   90.00
#
_symmetry.space_group_name_H-M   'P 1'
#
loop_
_entity.id
_entity.type
_entity.pdbx_description
1 polymer ?
#
loop_
_entity_poly.entity_id
_entity_poly.type
_entity_poly.pdbx_seq_one_letter_code
_entity_poly.pdbx_strand_id
1 'polypeptide(L)'
;MIRIGYGYDVHQFAKDRDLIIGGIHIPYDKGLLGHSDADVLLHAITDAILGAAALGDIGKLFPDTDPKFEDADSKELLKEAYAQVVAKGLTINNIDATIIAEAPKFRPYIDLIREAVSYTHLTLPTTP
;
A
#
# COMPACT_ATOMS: atom_id res chain seq x y z
N MET A 1 15.10 13.36 -15.02
CA MET A 1 14.80 14.02 -13.73
C MET A 1 14.30 13.00 -12.73
N ILE A 2 14.81 13.06 -11.53
CA ILE A 2 14.39 12.16 -10.45
C ILE A 2 13.35 12.88 -9.60
N ARG A 3 12.28 12.16 -9.24
CA ARG A 3 11.27 12.64 -8.31
C ARG A 3 11.25 11.76 -7.08
N ILE A 4 10.90 12.33 -5.95
CA ILE A 4 10.80 11.62 -4.67
C ILE A 4 9.38 11.78 -4.17
N GLY A 5 8.80 10.70 -3.73
CA GLY A 5 7.49 10.70 -3.07
C GLY A 5 7.62 10.22 -1.63
N TYR A 6 6.77 10.72 -0.78
CA TYR A 6 6.68 10.32 0.61
C TYR A 6 5.24 9.97 0.94
N GLY A 7 5.04 8.85 1.61
CA GLY A 7 3.73 8.42 2.07
C GLY A 7 3.80 8.00 3.52
N TYR A 8 2.77 8.36 4.28
CA TYR A 8 2.62 7.98 5.67
C TYR A 8 1.17 7.61 5.91
N ASP A 9 0.94 6.49 6.57
CA ASP A 9 -0.41 6.08 6.91
C ASP A 9 -0.42 5.41 8.28
N VAL A 10 -1.52 5.51 8.98
CA VAL A 10 -1.72 4.90 10.28
C VAL A 10 -3.16 4.42 10.39
N HIS A 11 -3.33 3.21 10.89
CA HIS A 11 -4.64 2.65 11.18
C HIS A 11 -4.66 2.07 12.59
N GLN A 12 -5.82 2.15 13.21
CA GLN A 12 -6.04 1.57 14.53
C GLN A 12 -6.37 0.10 14.40
N PHE A 13 -5.90 -0.73 15.33
CA PHE A 13 -6.31 -2.12 15.39
C PHE A 13 -7.79 -2.24 15.81
N ALA A 14 -8.45 -3.24 15.27
CA ALA A 14 -9.85 -3.54 15.58
C ALA A 14 -10.07 -5.05 15.59
N LYS A 15 -11.01 -5.48 16.41
CA LYS A 15 -11.42 -6.90 16.45
C LYS A 15 -12.22 -7.26 15.21
N ASP A 16 -12.28 -8.55 14.93
CA ASP A 16 -13.11 -9.12 13.87
C ASP A 16 -12.76 -8.62 12.48
N ARG A 17 -11.49 -8.31 12.27
CA ARG A 17 -10.95 -7.93 10.96
C ARG A 17 -9.66 -8.72 10.70
N ASP A 18 -9.48 -9.08 9.44
CA ASP A 18 -8.22 -9.69 9.01
C ASP A 18 -7.11 -8.65 8.98
N LEU A 19 -5.90 -9.05 9.35
CA LEU A 19 -4.72 -8.20 9.25
C LEU A 19 -4.07 -8.43 7.90
N ILE A 20 -4.11 -7.42 7.06
CA ILE A 20 -3.52 -7.47 5.72
C ILE A 20 -2.49 -6.36 5.61
N ILE A 21 -1.24 -6.74 5.37
CA ILE A 21 -0.12 -5.81 5.25
C ILE A 21 0.67 -6.15 3.99
N GLY A 22 0.81 -5.18 3.10
CA GLY A 22 1.53 -5.41 1.84
C GLY A 22 0.82 -6.44 0.96
N GLY A 23 -0.49 -6.58 1.10
CA GLY A 23 -1.27 -7.57 0.38
C GLY A 23 -1.21 -8.97 0.97
N ILE A 24 -0.51 -9.17 2.09
CA ILE A 24 -0.33 -10.47 2.73
C ILE A 24 -1.21 -10.57 3.97
N HIS A 25 -1.96 -11.66 4.05
CA HIS A 25 -2.77 -11.96 5.23
C HIS A 25 -1.85 -12.48 6.33
N ILE A 26 -1.77 -11.75 7.42
CA ILE A 26 -0.89 -12.08 8.55
C ILE A 26 -1.75 -12.64 9.68
N PRO A 27 -1.44 -13.85 10.18
CA PRO A 27 -2.19 -14.42 11.30
C PRO A 27 -2.05 -13.56 12.55
N TYR A 28 -3.17 -13.03 13.01
CA TYR A 28 -3.24 -12.22 14.22
C TYR A 28 -4.69 -12.14 14.67
N ASP A 29 -4.92 -11.82 15.93
CA ASP A 29 -6.27 -11.77 16.49
C ASP A 29 -7.03 -10.49 16.19
N LYS A 30 -6.37 -9.52 15.57
CA LYS A 30 -6.97 -8.24 15.17
C LYS A 30 -6.51 -7.89 13.76
N GLY A 31 -7.27 -7.04 13.10
CA GLY A 31 -6.89 -6.40 11.86
C GLY A 31 -6.87 -4.90 12.01
N LEU A 32 -6.73 -4.19 10.92
CA LEU A 32 -6.73 -2.72 10.92
C LEU A 32 -8.11 -2.21 10.53
N LEU A 33 -8.52 -1.14 11.17
CA LEU A 33 -9.81 -0.49 10.92
C LEU A 33 -9.69 0.49 9.75
N GLY A 34 -10.57 0.38 8.78
CA GLY A 34 -10.58 1.29 7.64
C GLY A 34 -11.67 0.96 6.65
N HIS A 35 -11.85 1.85 5.66
CA HIS A 35 -12.89 1.74 4.65
C HIS A 35 -12.65 0.58 3.68
N SER A 36 -11.39 0.38 3.26
CA SER A 36 -10.97 -0.74 2.41
C SER A 36 -10.52 -1.90 3.29
N ASP A 37 -9.59 -2.72 2.82
CA ASP A 37 -8.94 -3.74 3.64
C ASP A 37 -8.01 -3.15 4.70
N ALA A 38 -7.86 -1.82 4.71
CA ALA A 38 -7.03 -1.07 5.65
C ALA A 38 -5.55 -1.48 5.62
N ASP A 39 -5.04 -1.85 4.44
CA ASP A 39 -3.63 -2.20 4.26
C ASP A 39 -2.78 -0.94 4.36
N VAL A 40 -2.28 -0.67 5.57
CA VAL A 40 -1.56 0.56 5.87
C VAL A 40 -0.30 0.71 5.04
N LEU A 41 0.38 -0.39 4.72
CA LEU A 41 1.61 -0.35 3.93
C LEU A 41 1.30 0.02 2.47
N LEU A 42 0.33 -0.63 1.85
CA LEU A 42 -0.02 -0.32 0.47
C LEU A 42 -0.60 1.08 0.34
N HIS A 43 -1.33 1.56 1.34
CA HIS A 43 -1.83 2.94 1.34
C HIS A 43 -0.69 3.95 1.37
N ALA A 44 0.32 3.73 2.22
CA ALA A 44 1.48 4.62 2.28
C ALA A 44 2.27 4.62 0.97
N ILE A 45 2.47 3.45 0.37
CA ILE A 45 3.16 3.33 -0.91
C ILE A 45 2.36 4.04 -2.01
N THR A 46 1.06 3.85 -2.04
CA THR A 46 0.19 4.50 -3.03
C THR A 46 0.28 6.02 -2.92
N ASP A 47 0.22 6.55 -1.70
CA ASP A 47 0.37 7.99 -1.49
C ASP A 47 1.75 8.48 -1.97
N ALA A 48 2.80 7.72 -1.70
CA ALA A 48 4.15 8.10 -2.10
C ALA A 48 4.28 8.22 -3.62
N ILE A 49 3.79 7.25 -4.37
CA ILE A 49 3.92 7.28 -5.83
C ILE A 49 3.02 8.35 -6.46
N LEU A 50 1.82 8.55 -5.91
CA LEU A 50 0.94 9.61 -6.39
C LEU A 50 1.53 10.99 -6.10
N GLY A 51 2.11 11.18 -4.91
CA GLY A 51 2.75 12.43 -4.56
C GLY A 51 3.95 12.75 -5.44
N ALA A 52 4.80 11.75 -5.72
CA ALA A 52 5.94 11.94 -6.61
C ALA A 52 5.51 12.34 -8.02
N ALA A 53 4.37 11.84 -8.47
CA ALA A 53 3.82 12.14 -9.80
C ALA A 53 2.94 13.40 -9.81
N ALA A 54 2.79 14.08 -8.68
CA ALA A 54 1.92 15.26 -8.52
C ALA A 54 0.46 14.95 -8.88
N LEU A 55 -0.01 13.75 -8.52
CA LEU A 55 -1.38 13.31 -8.78
C LEU A 55 -2.29 13.40 -7.54
N GLY A 56 -1.78 13.96 -6.44
CA GLY A 56 -2.53 14.06 -5.21
C GLY A 56 -2.24 12.89 -4.27
N ASP A 57 -3.28 12.34 -3.70
CA ASP A 57 -3.17 11.26 -2.74
C ASP A 57 -4.26 10.20 -2.97
N ILE A 58 -4.22 9.15 -2.15
CA ILE A 58 -5.16 8.04 -2.27
C ILE A 58 -6.60 8.49 -2.01
N GLY A 59 -6.81 9.43 -1.09
CA GLY A 59 -8.15 9.94 -0.78
C GLY A 59 -8.75 10.75 -1.91
N LYS A 60 -7.93 11.44 -2.69
CA LYS A 60 -8.39 12.18 -3.86
C LYS A 60 -8.77 11.24 -4.99
N LEU A 61 -7.96 10.22 -5.23
CA LEU A 61 -8.17 9.27 -6.33
C LEU A 61 -9.25 8.25 -6.00
N PHE A 62 -9.33 7.81 -4.76
CA PHE A 62 -10.26 6.79 -4.28
C PHE A 62 -10.97 7.28 -3.02
N PRO A 63 -11.94 8.21 -3.15
CA PRO A 63 -12.63 8.75 -1.96
C PRO A 63 -13.33 7.65 -1.17
N ASP A 64 -13.16 7.64 0.15
CA ASP A 64 -13.80 6.67 1.03
C ASP A 64 -15.31 6.89 1.14
N THR A 65 -15.80 8.02 0.63
CA THR A 65 -17.24 8.28 0.51
C THR A 65 -17.88 7.62 -0.70
N ASP A 66 -17.08 7.08 -1.65
CA ASP A 66 -17.59 6.41 -2.84
C ASP A 66 -17.85 4.93 -2.52
N PRO A 67 -19.11 4.46 -2.58
CA PRO A 67 -19.42 3.06 -2.23
C PRO A 67 -18.67 2.01 -3.03
N LYS A 68 -18.24 2.32 -4.26
CA LYS A 68 -17.53 1.33 -5.08
C LYS A 68 -16.16 0.97 -4.52
N PHE A 69 -15.60 1.79 -3.60
CA PHE A 69 -14.31 1.52 -2.97
C PHE A 69 -14.45 0.91 -1.57
N GLU A 70 -15.68 0.69 -1.10
CA GLU A 70 -15.89 0.03 0.17
C GLU A 70 -15.38 -1.41 0.09
N ASP A 71 -14.63 -1.83 1.10
CA ASP A 71 -13.96 -3.15 1.15
C ASP A 71 -13.04 -3.41 -0.06
N ALA A 72 -12.58 -2.36 -0.72
CA ALA A 72 -11.69 -2.50 -1.86
C ALA A 72 -10.38 -3.17 -1.47
N ASP A 73 -9.84 -3.98 -2.39
CA ASP A 73 -8.52 -4.56 -2.25
C ASP A 73 -7.47 -3.49 -2.53
N SER A 74 -6.65 -3.17 -1.56
CA SER A 74 -5.62 -2.13 -1.71
C SER A 74 -4.60 -2.45 -2.78
N LYS A 75 -4.42 -3.73 -3.14
CA LYS A 75 -3.58 -4.09 -4.29
C LYS A 75 -4.15 -3.54 -5.59
N GLU A 76 -5.45 -3.59 -5.76
CA GLU A 76 -6.09 -3.04 -6.95
C GLU A 76 -6.02 -1.51 -6.97
N LEU A 77 -6.13 -0.88 -5.81
CA LEU A 77 -5.96 0.57 -5.71
C LEU A 77 -4.54 0.98 -6.10
N LEU A 78 -3.54 0.25 -5.63
CA LEU A 78 -2.14 0.52 -5.98
C LEU A 78 -1.88 0.31 -7.48
N LYS A 79 -2.45 -0.74 -8.08
CA LYS A 79 -2.33 -0.98 -9.52
C LYS A 79 -2.86 0.21 -10.32
N GLU A 80 -4.02 0.73 -9.95
CA GLU A 80 -4.63 1.87 -10.64
C GLU A 80 -3.77 3.12 -10.49
N ALA A 81 -3.27 3.37 -9.27
CA ALA A 81 -2.39 4.49 -9.02
C ALA A 81 -1.10 4.38 -9.86
N TYR A 82 -0.52 3.20 -9.90
CA TYR A 82 0.69 2.96 -10.68
C TYR A 82 0.45 3.18 -12.17
N ALA A 83 -0.70 2.73 -12.68
CA ALA A 83 -1.05 2.95 -14.08
C ALA A 83 -1.10 4.44 -14.42
N GLN A 84 -1.60 5.27 -13.51
CA GLN A 84 -1.63 6.71 -13.72
C GLN A 84 -0.23 7.34 -13.65
N VAL A 85 0.64 6.82 -12.78
CA VAL A 85 2.05 7.26 -12.72
C VAL A 85 2.75 6.95 -14.05
N VAL A 86 2.56 5.75 -14.58
CA VAL A 86 3.14 5.33 -15.86
C VAL A 86 2.60 6.20 -17.00
N ALA A 87 1.31 6.51 -16.97
CA ALA A 87 0.69 7.36 -18.00
C ALA A 87 1.31 8.75 -18.03
N LYS A 88 1.92 9.20 -16.93
CA LYS A 88 2.67 10.47 -16.89
C LYS A 88 4.11 10.33 -17.39
N GLY A 89 4.50 9.16 -17.85
CA GLY A 89 5.85 8.93 -18.35
C GLY A 89 6.89 8.68 -17.25
N LEU A 90 6.44 8.30 -16.05
CA LEU A 90 7.32 8.07 -14.91
C LEU A 90 7.41 6.58 -14.61
N THR A 91 8.54 6.18 -14.06
CA THR A 91 8.77 4.81 -13.60
C THR A 91 9.27 4.86 -12.16
N ILE A 92 9.12 3.75 -11.45
CA ILE A 92 9.59 3.64 -10.07
C ILE A 92 10.96 2.98 -10.06
N ASN A 93 11.94 3.67 -9.48
CA ASN A 93 13.29 3.15 -9.34
C ASN A 93 13.47 2.34 -8.06
N ASN A 94 12.89 2.82 -6.97
CA ASN A 94 13.06 2.20 -5.66
C ASN A 94 11.95 2.61 -4.70
N ILE A 95 11.61 1.69 -3.81
CA ILE A 95 10.70 1.95 -2.70
C ILE A 95 11.37 1.45 -1.43
N ASP A 96 11.41 2.32 -0.42
CA ASP A 96 11.83 1.95 0.92
C ASP A 96 10.65 2.17 1.85
N ALA A 97 10.33 1.17 2.67
CA ALA A 97 9.15 1.23 3.53
C ALA A 97 9.48 0.70 4.92
N THR A 98 8.90 1.33 5.92
CA THR A 98 9.08 0.93 7.31
C THR A 98 7.71 0.69 7.93
N ILE A 99 7.56 -0.45 8.61
CA ILE A 99 6.35 -0.78 9.36
C ILE A 99 6.66 -0.59 10.84
N ILE A 100 5.84 0.19 11.52
CA ILE A 100 6.00 0.45 12.95
C ILE A 100 4.78 -0.12 13.68
N ALA A 101 5.00 -1.12 14.52
CA ALA A 101 3.94 -1.75 15.30
C ALA A 101 4.56 -2.47 16.51
N GLU A 102 3.82 -2.51 17.62
CA GLU A 102 4.27 -3.29 18.77
C GLU A 102 4.13 -4.79 18.51
N ALA A 103 3.07 -5.19 17.82
CA ALA A 103 2.76 -6.57 17.48
C ALA A 103 1.84 -6.58 16.27
N PRO A 104 1.78 -7.69 15.52
CA PRO A 104 2.64 -8.88 15.60
C PRO A 104 4.04 -8.61 15.07
N LYS A 105 4.93 -9.60 15.14
CA LYS A 105 6.25 -9.49 14.51
C LYS A 105 6.10 -9.69 13.01
N PHE A 106 6.64 -8.76 12.23
CA PHE A 106 6.53 -8.80 10.76
C PHE A 106 7.71 -9.47 10.08
N ARG A 107 8.83 -9.66 10.79
CA ARG A 107 10.03 -10.23 10.18
C ARG A 107 9.78 -11.52 9.40
N PRO A 108 8.99 -12.49 9.89
CA PRO A 108 8.73 -13.72 9.11
C PRO A 108 8.01 -13.47 7.79
N TYR A 109 7.38 -12.32 7.60
CA TYR A 109 6.56 -12.02 6.44
C TYR A 109 7.18 -10.99 5.49
N ILE A 110 8.35 -10.44 5.84
CA ILE A 110 8.95 -9.33 5.07
C ILE A 110 9.23 -9.75 3.63
N ASP A 111 9.79 -10.94 3.42
CA ASP A 111 10.11 -11.39 2.06
C ASP A 111 8.84 -11.60 1.23
N LEU A 112 7.78 -12.15 1.84
CA LEU A 112 6.50 -12.31 1.17
C LEU A 112 5.89 -10.95 0.81
N ILE A 113 5.97 -9.98 1.71
CA ILE A 113 5.46 -8.63 1.47
C ILE A 113 6.21 -7.97 0.32
N ARG A 114 7.54 -8.03 0.33
CA ARG A 114 8.37 -7.46 -0.73
C ARG A 114 8.03 -8.09 -2.08
N GLU A 115 7.90 -9.40 -2.13
CA GLU A 115 7.55 -10.11 -3.34
C GLU A 115 6.15 -9.72 -3.82
N ALA A 116 5.17 -9.68 -2.93
CA ALA A 116 3.79 -9.32 -3.27
C ALA A 116 3.70 -7.91 -3.84
N VAL A 117 4.37 -6.93 -3.22
CA VAL A 117 4.37 -5.55 -3.69
C VAL A 117 5.02 -5.45 -5.07
N SER A 118 6.20 -6.03 -5.24
CA SER A 118 6.93 -5.99 -6.51
C SER A 118 6.17 -6.70 -7.62
N TYR A 119 5.66 -7.88 -7.33
CA TYR A 119 5.02 -8.73 -8.32
C TYR A 119 3.68 -8.17 -8.78
N THR A 120 2.91 -7.63 -7.85
CA THR A 120 1.55 -7.16 -8.16
C THR A 120 1.56 -5.84 -8.92
N HIS A 121 2.58 -5.00 -8.73
CA HIS A 121 2.49 -3.60 -9.14
C HIS A 121 3.67 -3.06 -9.89
N LEU A 122 4.86 -3.49 -9.59
CA LEU A 122 6.03 -2.71 -9.90
C LEU A 122 7.02 -3.43 -10.79
N THR A 123 6.79 -4.52 -11.33
CA THR A 123 7.75 -5.24 -12.20
C THR A 123 9.22 -5.09 -11.76
N LEU A 124 9.44 -4.68 -10.50
CA LEU A 124 10.78 -4.54 -9.95
C LEU A 124 11.22 -5.89 -9.41
N PRO A 125 12.45 -6.33 -9.71
CA PRO A 125 12.92 -7.57 -9.13
C PRO A 125 13.05 -7.44 -7.61
N THR A 126 12.57 -8.44 -6.90
CA THR A 126 12.80 -8.54 -5.46
C THR A 126 14.21 -9.06 -5.25
N THR A 127 15.17 -8.16 -5.18
CA THR A 127 16.53 -8.57 -4.84
C THR A 127 16.66 -8.66 -3.33
N PRO A 128 17.37 -9.68 -2.84
CA PRO A 128 17.66 -9.80 -1.43
C PRO A 128 18.45 -8.59 -0.92
#